data_43e19504d22612cd9e73ef4dc0a6f68d
#
_entry.id   43e19504d22612cd9e73ef4dc0a6f68d
#
_cell.length_a   1.000
_cell.length_b   1.000
_cell.length_c   1.000
_cell.angle_alpha   90.00
_cell.angle_beta   90.00
_cell.angle_gamma   90.00
#
_symmetry.space_group_name_H-M   'P 1'
#
loop_
_entity.id
_entity.type
_entity.pdbx_description
1 polymer ?
#
loop_
_entity_poly.entity_id
_entity_poly.type
_entity_poly.pdbx_seq_one_letter_code
_entity_poly.pdbx_strand_id
1 'polypeptide(L)'
;MKVIKVDQVSRESHPGPLFTGPVTMQPIIGKELSEKLLIMQVNFGPGVRNKFHSHTVEQVLIVTEGKGIVATEEEEISIIPGDVIFIPAGEKHWHGAAKGATFSHLYVMSPDAKTTQLEF
;
A
#
# COMPACT_ATOMS: atom_id res chain seq x y z
N MET A 1 -3.67 22.84 12.15
CA MET A 1 -3.91 21.43 12.55
C MET A 1 -5.11 20.92 11.78
N LYS A 2 -5.05 19.67 11.30
CA LYS A 2 -6.14 19.12 10.49
C LYS A 2 -6.39 17.68 10.90
N VAL A 3 -7.66 17.30 11.02
CA VAL A 3 -8.08 15.93 11.29
C VAL A 3 -8.74 15.39 10.03
N ILE A 4 -8.26 14.24 9.55
CA ILE A 4 -8.80 13.59 8.36
C ILE A 4 -9.41 12.26 8.81
N LYS A 5 -10.71 12.10 8.54
CA LYS A 5 -11.40 10.85 8.80
C LYS A 5 -11.32 9.99 7.56
N VAL A 6 -10.50 8.94 7.64
CA VAL A 6 -10.18 8.09 6.48
C VAL A 6 -11.44 7.50 5.84
N ASP A 7 -12.39 7.06 6.64
CA ASP A 7 -13.64 6.47 6.15
C ASP A 7 -14.56 7.47 5.43
N GLN A 8 -14.28 8.77 5.55
CA GLN A 8 -15.01 9.83 4.84
C GLN A 8 -14.33 10.28 3.54
N VAL A 9 -13.12 9.79 3.28
CA VAL A 9 -12.42 10.05 2.02
C VAL A 9 -12.95 9.08 0.96
N SER A 10 -13.36 9.60 -0.19
CA SER A 10 -13.90 8.78 -1.28
C SER A 10 -12.90 7.75 -1.77
N ARG A 11 -13.37 6.53 -2.00
CA ARG A 11 -12.57 5.46 -2.61
C ARG A 11 -12.52 5.68 -4.12
N GLU A 12 -11.32 5.74 -4.66
CA GLU A 12 -11.09 5.92 -6.09
C GLU A 12 -10.55 4.62 -6.68
N SER A 13 -11.17 4.13 -7.75
CA SER A 13 -10.67 2.96 -8.47
C SER A 13 -9.28 3.26 -9.01
N HIS A 14 -8.37 2.32 -8.84
CA HIS A 14 -6.97 2.49 -9.27
C HIS A 14 -6.54 1.33 -10.14
N PRO A 15 -7.07 1.25 -11.39
CA PRO A 15 -6.62 0.22 -12.33
C PRO A 15 -5.19 0.51 -12.77
N GLY A 16 -4.43 -0.53 -13.01
CA GLY A 16 -3.08 -0.36 -13.51
C GLY A 16 -2.33 -1.68 -13.57
N PRO A 17 -1.22 -1.72 -14.32
CA PRO A 17 -0.47 -2.95 -14.52
C PRO A 17 0.21 -3.48 -13.26
N LEU A 18 0.34 -2.63 -12.24
CA LEU A 18 0.96 -3.03 -10.98
C LEU A 18 0.10 -4.00 -10.16
N PHE A 19 -1.23 -4.01 -10.36
CA PHE A 19 -2.17 -4.80 -9.55
C PHE A 19 -2.71 -6.01 -10.30
N THR A 20 -3.00 -7.09 -9.55
CA THR A 20 -3.54 -8.33 -10.13
C THR A 20 -5.07 -8.33 -10.22
N GLY A 21 -5.73 -7.32 -9.68
CA GLY A 21 -7.19 -7.20 -9.68
C GLY A 21 -7.64 -5.87 -9.10
N PRO A 22 -8.91 -5.79 -8.64
CA PRO A 22 -9.49 -4.52 -8.21
C PRO A 22 -8.82 -3.97 -6.93
N VAL A 23 -8.43 -2.70 -7.02
CA VAL A 23 -7.87 -1.91 -5.91
C VAL A 23 -8.54 -0.54 -5.92
N THR A 24 -8.86 -0.02 -4.75
CA THR A 24 -9.25 1.38 -4.59
C THR A 24 -8.25 2.08 -3.68
N MET A 25 -8.13 3.39 -3.85
CA MET A 25 -7.28 4.22 -3.03
C MET A 25 -8.05 5.40 -2.44
N GLN A 26 -7.63 5.82 -1.26
CA GLN A 26 -8.15 6.98 -0.56
C GLN A 26 -6.96 7.88 -0.22
N PRO A 27 -6.79 9.01 -0.95
CA PRO A 27 -5.70 9.96 -0.66
C PRO A 27 -5.94 10.64 0.69
N ILE A 28 -4.97 10.52 1.61
CA ILE A 28 -5.07 11.10 2.96
C ILE A 28 -4.23 12.36 3.07
N ILE A 29 -2.93 12.25 2.83
CA ILE A 29 -2.02 13.40 2.77
C ILE A 29 -1.36 13.39 1.40
N GLY A 30 -1.70 14.39 0.59
CA GLY A 30 -1.13 14.59 -0.73
C GLY A 30 -0.33 15.89 -0.81
N LYS A 31 0.06 16.25 -2.02
CA LYS A 31 0.91 17.44 -2.28
C LYS A 31 0.29 18.75 -1.82
N GLU A 32 -1.04 18.86 -1.79
CA GLU A 32 -1.75 20.05 -1.35
C GLU A 32 -1.61 20.31 0.17
N LEU A 33 -1.22 19.29 0.94
CA LEU A 33 -1.02 19.40 2.38
C LEU A 33 0.44 19.33 2.80
N SER A 34 1.25 18.54 2.12
CA SER A 34 2.63 18.30 2.56
C SER A 34 3.57 18.09 1.37
N GLU A 35 4.76 18.68 1.49
CA GLU A 35 5.88 18.42 0.57
C GLU A 35 6.77 17.27 1.02
N LYS A 36 6.60 16.81 2.26
CA LYS A 36 7.48 15.81 2.88
C LYS A 36 6.85 14.44 3.06
N LEU A 37 5.52 14.39 3.17
CA LEU A 37 4.80 13.16 3.50
C LEU A 37 3.71 12.89 2.47
N LEU A 38 3.66 11.64 2.02
CA LEU A 38 2.53 11.10 1.26
C LEU A 38 1.92 9.98 2.09
N ILE A 39 0.61 10.07 2.34
CA ILE A 39 -0.13 9.02 3.05
C ILE A 39 -1.34 8.65 2.22
N MET A 40 -1.48 7.36 1.94
CA MET A 40 -2.54 6.81 1.11
C MET A 40 -3.13 5.58 1.81
N GLN A 41 -4.45 5.45 1.80
CA GLN A 41 -5.11 4.19 2.15
C GLN A 41 -5.30 3.39 0.87
N VAL A 42 -4.88 2.13 0.87
CA VAL A 42 -5.03 1.22 -0.26
C VAL A 42 -5.91 0.06 0.17
N ASN A 43 -6.92 -0.24 -0.64
CA ASN A 43 -7.91 -1.29 -0.36
C ASN A 43 -7.85 -2.35 -1.46
N PHE A 44 -7.56 -3.59 -1.08
CA PHE A 44 -7.42 -4.71 -2.01
C PHE A 44 -8.65 -5.62 -1.93
N GLY A 45 -9.17 -6.00 -3.08
CA GLY A 45 -10.19 -7.05 -3.18
C GLY A 45 -9.64 -8.41 -2.76
N PRO A 46 -10.52 -9.43 -2.59
CA PRO A 46 -10.09 -10.75 -2.10
C PRO A 46 -8.99 -11.36 -2.96
N GLY A 47 -7.87 -11.70 -2.34
CA GLY A 47 -6.73 -12.32 -3.02
C GLY A 47 -5.96 -11.41 -3.98
N VAL A 48 -6.35 -10.14 -4.10
CA VAL A 48 -5.66 -9.19 -4.98
C VAL A 48 -4.38 -8.71 -4.31
N ARG A 49 -3.32 -8.62 -5.09
CA ARG A 49 -2.02 -8.10 -4.63
C ARG A 49 -1.43 -7.16 -5.68
N ASN A 50 -0.41 -6.43 -5.29
CA ASN A 50 0.42 -5.80 -6.30
C ASN A 50 1.54 -6.77 -6.73
N LYS A 51 2.13 -6.47 -7.87
CA LYS A 51 3.24 -7.24 -8.43
C LYS A 51 4.54 -6.81 -7.77
N PHE A 52 5.56 -7.66 -7.82
CA PHE A 52 6.87 -7.29 -7.34
C PHE A 52 7.29 -5.94 -7.90
N HIS A 53 7.75 -5.06 -7.03
CA HIS A 53 8.19 -3.72 -7.35
C HIS A 53 9.17 -3.21 -6.30
N SER A 54 9.77 -2.07 -6.56
CA SER A 54 10.64 -1.38 -5.59
C SER A 54 10.38 0.12 -5.66
N HIS A 55 10.74 0.82 -4.61
CA HIS A 55 10.67 2.27 -4.53
C HIS A 55 12.06 2.84 -4.28
N THR A 56 12.29 4.08 -4.73
CA THR A 56 13.56 4.78 -4.49
C THR A 56 13.72 5.26 -3.06
N VAL A 57 12.65 5.20 -2.26
CA VAL A 57 12.59 5.67 -0.87
C VAL A 57 12.06 4.58 0.04
N GLU A 58 12.21 4.75 1.34
CA GLU A 58 11.59 3.88 2.34
C GLU A 58 10.07 4.01 2.30
N GLN A 59 9.39 2.91 2.58
CA GLN A 59 7.93 2.88 2.69
C GLN A 59 7.53 2.20 3.99
N VAL A 60 6.56 2.78 4.69
CA VAL A 60 5.94 2.15 5.85
C VAL A 60 4.50 1.78 5.50
N LEU A 61 4.11 0.55 5.81
CA LEU A 61 2.71 0.11 5.72
C LEU A 61 2.15 -0.04 7.13
N ILE A 62 0.91 0.41 7.31
CA ILE A 62 0.18 0.24 8.57
C ILE A 62 -1.13 -0.46 8.22
N VAL A 63 -1.28 -1.70 8.68
CA VAL A 63 -2.47 -2.51 8.35
C VAL A 63 -3.67 -1.98 9.13
N THR A 64 -4.76 -1.70 8.44
CA THR A 64 -5.98 -1.12 9.00
C THR A 64 -7.16 -2.06 9.00
N GLU A 65 -7.28 -2.96 8.00
CA GLU A 65 -8.42 -3.87 7.89
C GLU A 65 -8.01 -5.18 7.24
N GLY A 66 -8.72 -6.25 7.59
CA GLY A 66 -8.65 -7.52 6.90
C GLY A 66 -7.43 -8.37 7.20
N LYS A 67 -7.02 -9.15 6.21
CA LYS A 67 -5.86 -10.05 6.29
C LYS A 67 -5.04 -9.90 5.03
N GLY A 68 -3.75 -9.65 5.19
CA GLY A 68 -2.85 -9.45 4.08
C GLY A 68 -1.58 -10.28 4.17
N ILE A 69 -0.77 -10.10 3.14
CA ILE A 69 0.56 -10.71 3.02
C ILE A 69 1.51 -9.63 2.54
N VAL A 70 2.70 -9.60 3.10
CA VAL A 70 3.83 -8.85 2.57
C VAL A 70 4.94 -9.86 2.23
N ALA A 71 5.59 -9.67 1.09
CA ALA A 71 6.54 -10.65 0.59
C ALA A 71 7.79 -10.01 -0.01
N THR A 72 8.90 -10.71 0.20
CA THR A 72 10.13 -10.53 -0.58
C THR A 72 10.31 -11.77 -1.45
N GLU A 73 11.41 -11.87 -2.18
CA GLU A 73 11.72 -13.08 -2.95
C GLU A 73 12.01 -14.30 -2.06
N GLU A 74 12.28 -14.07 -0.78
CA GLU A 74 12.73 -15.13 0.15
C GLU A 74 11.64 -15.56 1.12
N GLU A 75 10.65 -14.71 1.39
CA GLU A 75 9.62 -15.03 2.38
C GLU A 75 8.30 -14.32 2.11
N GLU A 76 7.23 -14.91 2.64
CA GLU A 76 5.90 -14.30 2.71
C GLU A 76 5.48 -14.26 4.17
N ILE A 77 5.02 -13.11 4.63
CA ILE A 77 4.62 -12.90 6.02
C ILE A 77 3.16 -12.47 6.05
N SER A 78 2.34 -13.19 6.84
CA SER A 78 0.94 -12.80 7.08
C SER A 78 0.88 -11.60 8.01
N ILE A 79 0.03 -10.64 7.67
CA ILE A 79 -0.13 -9.38 8.42
C ILE A 79 -1.61 -9.10 8.70
N ILE A 80 -1.88 -8.50 9.85
CA ILE A 80 -3.23 -8.18 10.35
C ILE A 80 -3.28 -6.74 10.89
N PRO A 81 -4.47 -6.19 11.15
CA PRO A 81 -4.60 -4.83 11.67
C PRO A 81 -3.75 -4.59 12.92
N GLY A 82 -3.04 -3.46 12.91
CA GLY A 82 -2.08 -3.09 13.95
C GLY A 82 -0.64 -3.43 13.61
N ASP A 83 -0.40 -4.27 12.61
CA ASP A 83 0.96 -4.53 12.15
C ASP A 83 1.51 -3.34 11.37
N VAL A 84 2.78 -3.06 11.58
CA VAL A 84 3.54 -2.02 10.87
C VAL A 84 4.69 -2.69 10.14
N ILE A 85 4.79 -2.44 8.84
CA ILE A 85 5.82 -3.03 7.98
C ILE A 85 6.76 -1.93 7.52
N PHE A 86 8.05 -2.09 7.75
CA PHE A 86 9.07 -1.20 7.22
C PHE A 86 9.72 -1.83 6.01
N ILE A 87 9.65 -1.14 4.88
CA ILE A 87 10.23 -1.60 3.61
C ILE A 87 11.38 -0.64 3.25
N PRO A 88 12.64 -1.12 3.27
CA PRO A 88 13.79 -0.29 2.89
C PRO A 88 13.71 0.19 1.45
N ALA A 89 14.35 1.32 1.17
CA ALA A 89 14.52 1.80 -0.21
C ALA A 89 15.19 0.72 -1.06
N GLY A 90 14.66 0.49 -2.25
CA GLY A 90 15.21 -0.45 -3.22
C GLY A 90 14.82 -1.92 -3.01
N GLU A 91 14.14 -2.27 -1.93
CA GLU A 91 13.76 -3.66 -1.68
C GLU A 91 12.66 -4.13 -2.64
N LYS A 92 12.92 -5.24 -3.31
CA LYS A 92 11.93 -5.89 -4.18
C LYS A 92 10.91 -6.61 -3.30
N HIS A 93 9.65 -6.20 -3.43
CA HIS A 93 8.57 -6.69 -2.56
C HIS A 93 7.22 -6.62 -3.25
N TRP A 94 6.24 -7.29 -2.65
CA TRP A 94 4.83 -7.07 -2.95
C TRP A 94 4.01 -7.18 -1.66
N HIS A 95 2.80 -6.65 -1.70
CA HIS A 95 1.82 -6.80 -0.63
C HIS A 95 0.41 -6.89 -1.21
N GLY A 96 -0.50 -7.46 -0.45
CA GLY A 96 -1.87 -7.63 -0.92
C GLY A 96 -2.71 -8.45 0.05
N ALA A 97 -3.94 -8.74 -0.39
CA ALA A 97 -4.91 -9.49 0.37
C ALA A 97 -4.57 -10.98 0.40
N ALA A 98 -4.80 -11.61 1.55
CA ALA A 98 -4.75 -13.05 1.65
C ALA A 98 -5.89 -13.67 0.83
N LYS A 99 -5.74 -14.94 0.44
CA LYS A 99 -6.74 -15.67 -0.32
C LYS A 99 -8.07 -15.68 0.45
N GLY A 100 -9.15 -15.28 -0.22
CA GLY A 100 -10.50 -15.27 0.36
C GLY A 100 -10.76 -14.14 1.34
N ALA A 101 -9.84 -13.19 1.50
CA ALA A 101 -10.00 -12.05 2.41
C ALA A 101 -9.77 -10.74 1.67
N THR A 102 -10.42 -9.67 2.14
CA THR A 102 -10.06 -8.30 1.75
C THR A 102 -8.95 -7.79 2.66
N PHE A 103 -8.30 -6.71 2.25
CA PHE A 103 -7.15 -6.17 2.97
C PHE A 103 -7.02 -4.68 2.70
N SER A 104 -6.75 -3.91 3.75
CA SER A 104 -6.47 -2.48 3.61
C SER A 104 -5.29 -2.09 4.47
N HIS A 105 -4.49 -1.17 3.96
CA HIS A 105 -3.39 -0.57 4.71
C HIS A 105 -3.24 0.92 4.34
N LEU A 106 -2.70 1.68 5.28
CA LEU A 106 -2.11 2.97 4.98
C LEU A 106 -0.69 2.73 4.50
N TYR A 107 -0.19 3.55 3.59
CA TYR A 107 1.26 3.65 3.41
C TYR A 107 1.72 5.09 3.64
N VAL A 108 2.95 5.20 4.11
CA VAL A 108 3.63 6.46 4.35
C VAL A 108 4.95 6.42 3.61
N MET A 109 5.18 7.40 2.75
CA MET A 109 6.49 7.56 2.09
C MET A 109 6.66 8.98 1.59
N SER A 110 7.86 9.32 1.12
CA SER A 110 8.13 10.61 0.51
C SER A 110 7.36 10.76 -0.81
N PRO A 111 6.78 11.94 -1.10
CA PRO A 111 6.05 12.15 -2.35
C PRO A 111 6.93 12.17 -3.61
N ASP A 112 8.24 12.25 -3.47
CA ASP A 112 9.16 12.18 -4.60
C ASP A 112 9.62 10.73 -4.94
N ALA A 113 9.01 9.74 -4.30
CA ALA A 113 9.27 8.33 -4.57
C ALA A 113 9.02 7.98 -6.04
N LYS A 114 9.89 7.15 -6.60
CA LYS A 114 9.72 6.55 -7.92
C LYS A 114 9.59 5.05 -7.75
N THR A 115 8.61 4.46 -8.43
CA THR A 115 8.31 3.04 -8.36
C THR A 115 8.76 2.34 -9.63
N THR A 116 9.44 1.22 -9.48
CA THR A 116 9.83 0.34 -10.60
C THR A 116 9.10 -0.98 -10.46
N GLN A 117 8.33 -1.35 -11.48
CA GLN A 117 7.66 -2.64 -11.55
C GLN A 117 8.67 -3.70 -11.99
N LEU A 118 8.73 -4.82 -11.25
CA LEU A 118 9.72 -5.89 -11.44
C LEU A 118 9.10 -7.25 -11.77
N GLU A 119 7.79 -7.30 -11.92
CA GLU A 119 7.04 -8.50 -12.31
C GLU A 119 6.01 -8.10 -13.36
N PHE A 120 5.90 -8.82 -14.45
CA PHE A 120 5.05 -8.50 -15.59
C PHE A 120 4.13 -9.70 -16.00
#